data_4963fd1af3f726573507faa5a6fc632d
#
_entry.id   4963fd1af3f726573507faa5a6fc632d
#
_cell.length_a   1.000
_cell.length_b   1.000
_cell.length_c   1.000
_cell.angle_alpha   90.00
_cell.angle_beta   90.00
_cell.angle_gamma   90.00
#
_symmetry.space_group_name_H-M   'P 1'
#
loop_
_entity.id
_entity.type
_entity.pdbx_description
1 polymer ?
#
loop_
_entity_poly.entity_id
_entity_poly.type
_entity_poly.pdbx_seq_one_letter_code
_entity_poly.pdbx_strand_id
1 'polypeptide(L)'
;MEKRKYPRMVIGNLSVDVSDGVGFFPGVVSDVSRIGIGMSDLPKRLDGDVKRMTIVVSVPGEHFKMNVRPRWSTKDGVRKSVGVEIMSAPYGWTEFVMNFEPVFHDDVWGEVRL
;
A
#
# COMPACT_ATOMS: atom_id res chain seq x y z
N MET A 1 2.23 -21.12 -4.31
CA MET A 1 0.84 -20.67 -4.28
C MET A 1 0.67 -19.40 -3.45
N GLU A 2 -0.12 -18.52 -3.97
CA GLU A 2 -0.39 -17.28 -3.28
C GLU A 2 -1.33 -17.49 -2.10
N LYS A 3 -0.95 -16.98 -0.94
CA LYS A 3 -1.70 -17.17 0.29
C LYS A 3 -2.24 -15.87 0.87
N ARG A 4 -2.21 -14.79 0.10
CA ARG A 4 -2.68 -13.51 0.62
C ARG A 4 -4.16 -13.56 0.91
N LYS A 5 -4.52 -13.02 2.07
CA LYS A 5 -5.92 -12.94 2.47
C LYS A 5 -6.69 -11.95 1.59
N TYR A 6 -6.01 -10.89 1.17
CA TYR A 6 -6.61 -9.87 0.31
C TYR A 6 -5.75 -9.67 -0.92
N PRO A 7 -6.37 -9.34 -2.06
CA PRO A 7 -5.61 -9.14 -3.28
C PRO A 7 -4.75 -7.89 -3.21
N ARG A 8 -3.60 -7.95 -3.87
CA ARG A 8 -2.76 -6.78 -4.10
C ARG A 8 -3.07 -6.24 -5.47
N MET A 9 -3.17 -4.92 -5.57
CA MET A 9 -3.61 -4.28 -6.79
C MET A 9 -2.70 -3.13 -7.13
N VAL A 10 -2.46 -2.93 -8.42
CA VAL A 10 -1.75 -1.75 -8.91
C VAL A 10 -2.80 -0.70 -9.24
N ILE A 11 -2.75 0.42 -8.53
CA ILE A 11 -3.66 1.53 -8.77
C ILE A 11 -2.81 2.71 -9.19
N GLY A 12 -3.08 3.28 -10.35
CA GLY A 12 -2.31 4.39 -10.86
C GLY A 12 -2.56 5.68 -10.10
N ASN A 13 -1.63 6.62 -10.22
CA ASN A 13 -1.76 7.98 -9.72
C ASN A 13 -1.81 8.09 -8.20
N LEU A 14 -1.18 7.16 -7.50
CA LEU A 14 -1.06 7.25 -6.05
C LEU A 14 0.38 7.59 -5.69
N SER A 15 0.54 8.61 -4.87
CA SER A 15 1.83 8.98 -4.33
C SER A 15 1.82 8.77 -2.83
N VAL A 16 2.99 8.73 -2.23
CA VAL A 16 3.12 8.52 -0.81
C VAL A 16 4.23 9.38 -0.27
N ASP A 17 4.04 9.89 0.94
CA ASP A 17 5.09 10.53 1.71
C ASP A 17 5.36 9.63 2.91
N VAL A 18 6.62 9.28 3.12
CA VAL A 18 7.01 8.28 4.12
C VAL A 18 7.90 8.95 5.15
N SER A 19 7.59 8.74 6.43
CA SER A 19 8.46 9.18 7.51
C SER A 19 9.01 7.99 8.27
N ASP A 20 10.33 7.93 8.39
CA ASP A 20 11.00 6.91 9.19
C ASP A 20 11.29 7.41 10.60
N GLY A 21 10.74 8.58 10.97
CA GLY A 21 10.99 9.21 12.26
C GLY A 21 12.08 10.25 12.23
N VAL A 22 12.86 10.31 11.17
CA VAL A 22 13.95 11.27 11.02
C VAL A 22 13.67 12.24 9.90
N GLY A 23 13.10 11.79 8.81
CA GLY A 23 12.81 12.64 7.67
C GLY A 23 11.55 12.21 6.96
N PHE A 24 11.11 13.01 6.00
CA PHE A 24 10.00 12.72 5.11
C PHE A 24 10.52 12.51 3.71
N PHE A 25 10.04 11.48 3.05
CA PHE A 25 10.54 11.11 1.74
C PHE A 25 9.37 10.80 0.81
N PRO A 26 9.32 11.48 -0.35
CA PRO A 26 8.27 11.17 -1.33
C PRO A 26 8.60 9.86 -2.06
N GLY A 27 7.57 9.14 -2.41
CA GLY A 27 7.68 7.91 -3.17
C GLY A 27 6.44 7.66 -3.98
N VAL A 28 6.39 6.48 -4.58
CA VAL A 28 5.29 6.07 -5.43
C VAL A 28 4.70 4.80 -4.83
N VAL A 29 3.36 4.71 -4.83
CA VAL A 29 2.69 3.49 -4.43
C VAL A 29 2.76 2.51 -5.59
N SER A 30 3.36 1.35 -5.37
CA SER A 30 3.46 0.33 -6.41
C SER A 30 2.28 -0.63 -6.38
N ASP A 31 1.81 -0.99 -5.19
CA ASP A 31 0.59 -1.80 -5.08
C ASP A 31 -0.03 -1.58 -3.70
N VAL A 32 -1.31 -1.94 -3.60
CA VAL A 32 -2.06 -1.80 -2.35
C VAL A 32 -2.91 -3.03 -2.12
N SER A 33 -3.22 -3.27 -0.85
CA SER A 33 -4.28 -4.16 -0.43
C SER A 33 -4.93 -3.53 0.80
N ARG A 34 -5.94 -4.20 1.35
CA ARG A 34 -6.59 -3.69 2.57
C ARG A 34 -5.63 -3.57 3.75
N ILE A 35 -4.59 -4.40 3.77
CA ILE A 35 -3.71 -4.51 4.94
C ILE A 35 -2.25 -4.20 4.64
N GLY A 36 -1.91 -3.84 3.40
CA GLY A 36 -0.52 -3.60 3.07
C GLY A 36 -0.35 -2.69 1.89
N ILE A 37 0.82 -2.10 1.78
CA ILE A 37 1.16 -1.16 0.71
C ILE A 37 2.60 -1.43 0.28
N GLY A 38 2.81 -1.54 -1.04
CA GLY A 38 4.14 -1.55 -1.60
C GLY A 38 4.49 -0.16 -2.09
N MET A 39 5.68 0.29 -1.76
CA MET A 39 6.15 1.62 -2.14
C MET A 39 7.46 1.50 -2.87
N SER A 40 7.67 2.33 -3.87
CA SER A 40 8.88 2.31 -4.67
C SER A 40 9.39 3.72 -4.88
N ASP A 41 10.54 3.81 -5.55
CA ASP A 41 11.16 5.09 -5.89
C ASP A 41 11.47 5.94 -4.67
N LEU A 42 11.82 5.28 -3.56
CA LEU A 42 12.21 5.94 -2.33
C LEU A 42 13.72 6.15 -2.30
N PRO A 43 14.22 7.19 -1.63
CA PRO A 43 15.66 7.40 -1.55
C PRO A 43 16.32 6.36 -0.66
N LYS A 44 17.58 6.06 -0.96
CA LYS A 44 18.33 5.05 -0.19
C LYS A 44 18.49 5.43 1.28
N ARG A 45 18.47 6.71 1.59
CA ARG A 45 18.67 7.15 2.98
C ARG A 45 17.47 6.91 3.87
N LEU A 46 16.31 6.57 3.30
CA LEU A 46 15.17 6.15 4.11
C LEU A 46 15.54 4.87 4.87
N ASP A 47 15.37 4.88 6.18
CA ASP A 47 15.69 3.72 7.00
C ASP A 47 14.55 2.70 6.91
N GLY A 48 14.77 1.65 6.14
CA GLY A 48 13.77 0.59 5.96
C GLY A 48 13.75 -0.43 7.09
N ASP A 49 14.63 -0.29 8.06
CA ASP A 49 14.72 -1.25 9.17
C ASP A 49 14.06 -0.76 10.45
N VAL A 50 13.44 0.40 10.40
CA VAL A 50 12.70 0.90 11.58
C VAL A 50 11.50 0.00 11.84
N LYS A 51 11.05 -0.04 13.10
CA LYS A 51 9.93 -0.90 13.47
C LYS A 51 8.61 -0.31 13.04
N ARG A 52 8.56 0.98 12.80
CA ARG A 52 7.32 1.67 12.50
C ARG A 52 7.59 2.89 11.64
N MET A 53 6.71 3.11 10.69
CA MET A 53 6.73 4.31 9.86
C MET A 53 5.38 4.95 9.87
N THR A 54 5.34 6.25 9.54
CA THR A 54 4.09 6.95 9.25
C THR A 54 4.10 7.27 7.77
N ILE A 55 3.00 6.98 7.11
CA ILE A 55 2.88 7.30 5.68
C ILE A 55 1.62 8.10 5.44
N VAL A 56 1.65 8.91 4.38
CA VAL A 56 0.46 9.60 3.89
C VAL A 56 0.32 9.21 2.43
N VAL A 57 -0.74 8.50 2.12
CA VAL A 57 -1.06 8.11 0.75
C VAL A 57 -1.99 9.18 0.18
N SER A 58 -1.60 9.76 -0.94
CA SER A 58 -2.39 10.80 -1.59
C SER A 58 -3.09 10.21 -2.80
N VAL A 59 -4.41 10.38 -2.81
CA VAL A 59 -5.26 9.97 -3.93
C VAL A 59 -5.99 11.23 -4.39
N PRO A 60 -6.61 11.21 -5.57
CA PRO A 60 -7.35 12.39 -6.00
C PRO A 60 -8.41 12.76 -4.98
N GLY A 61 -8.29 13.98 -4.44
CA GLY A 61 -9.27 14.54 -3.51
C GLY A 61 -9.16 14.09 -2.07
N GLU A 62 -8.18 13.27 -1.73
CA GLU A 62 -8.15 12.69 -0.39
C GLU A 62 -6.73 12.27 0.01
N HIS A 63 -6.48 12.22 1.33
CA HIS A 63 -5.21 11.75 1.88
C HIS A 63 -5.50 10.74 2.97
N PHE A 64 -4.71 9.68 3.02
CA PHE A 64 -4.82 8.66 4.08
C PHE A 64 -3.51 8.63 4.86
N LYS A 65 -3.56 9.08 6.12
CA LYS A 65 -2.41 9.02 7.01
C LYS A 65 -2.53 7.77 7.86
N MET A 66 -1.46 6.99 7.93
CA MET A 66 -1.51 5.74 8.69
C MET A 66 -0.15 5.35 9.22
N ASN A 67 -0.17 4.58 10.30
CA ASN A 67 1.02 3.98 10.85
C ASN A 67 1.17 2.59 10.26
N VAL A 68 2.39 2.27 9.85
CA VAL A 68 2.66 1.03 9.16
C VAL A 68 3.93 0.40 9.71
N ARG A 69 4.09 -0.89 9.44
CA ARG A 69 5.26 -1.65 9.85
C ARG A 69 5.98 -2.15 8.61
N PRO A 70 7.26 -1.81 8.43
CA PRO A 70 8.02 -2.37 7.31
C PRO A 70 8.12 -3.88 7.41
N ARG A 71 7.91 -4.57 6.29
CA ARG A 71 7.98 -6.02 6.22
C ARG A 71 9.13 -6.48 5.35
N TRP A 72 9.48 -5.72 4.31
CA TRP A 72 10.62 -6.01 3.47
C TRP A 72 11.11 -4.72 2.85
N SER A 73 12.37 -4.75 2.44
CA SER A 73 13.00 -3.61 1.80
C SER A 73 14.01 -4.14 0.80
N THR A 74 14.02 -3.58 -0.41
CA THR A 74 15.00 -3.93 -1.42
C THR A 74 15.57 -2.67 -2.03
N LYS A 75 16.83 -2.76 -2.46
CA LYS A 75 17.50 -1.67 -3.15
C LYS A 75 17.44 -1.92 -4.65
N ASP A 76 17.24 -0.85 -5.40
CA ASP A 76 17.20 -0.88 -6.83
C ASP A 76 18.04 0.29 -7.32
N GLY A 77 19.33 0.04 -7.54
CA GLY A 77 20.25 1.09 -7.88
C GLY A 77 20.38 2.10 -6.76
N VAL A 78 20.04 3.37 -7.05
CA VAL A 78 20.11 4.44 -6.05
C VAL A 78 18.79 4.63 -5.34
N ARG A 79 17.79 3.83 -5.70
CA ARG A 79 16.46 3.93 -5.10
C ARG A 79 16.17 2.69 -4.27
N LYS A 80 15.04 2.73 -3.58
CA LYS A 80 14.66 1.68 -2.64
C LYS A 80 13.18 1.43 -2.74
N SER A 81 12.78 0.17 -2.55
CA SER A 81 11.38 -0.21 -2.45
C SER A 81 11.14 -0.81 -1.07
N VAL A 82 9.99 -0.52 -0.49
CA VAL A 82 9.64 -0.98 0.85
C VAL A 82 8.19 -1.45 0.83
N GLY A 83 7.97 -2.64 1.37
CA GLY A 83 6.62 -3.14 1.57
C GLY A 83 6.26 -3.02 3.03
N VAL A 84 5.07 -2.52 3.32
CA VAL A 84 4.64 -2.27 4.69
C VAL A 84 3.30 -2.91 4.99
N GLU A 85 3.11 -3.25 6.25
CA GLU A 85 1.85 -3.73 6.77
C GLU A 85 1.16 -2.57 7.48
N ILE A 86 -0.13 -2.38 7.20
CA ILE A 86 -0.91 -1.33 7.85
C ILE A 86 -1.25 -1.80 9.25
N MET A 87 -0.90 -1.00 10.25
CA MET A 87 -1.15 -1.36 11.64
C MET A 87 -2.57 -1.02 12.05
N SER A 88 -3.10 0.07 11.52
CA SER A 88 -4.46 0.49 11.81
C SER A 88 -4.93 1.31 10.61
N ALA A 89 -5.91 0.79 9.88
CA ALA A 89 -6.40 1.46 8.68
C ALA A 89 -7.19 2.70 9.07
N PRO A 90 -6.91 3.85 8.43
CA PRO A 90 -7.70 5.05 8.70
C PRO A 90 -9.09 4.93 8.10
N TYR A 91 -9.98 5.79 8.57
CA TYR A 91 -11.34 5.82 8.06
C TYR A 91 -11.34 5.97 6.54
N GLY A 92 -12.15 5.17 5.90
CA GLY A 92 -12.30 5.23 4.44
C GLY A 92 -11.28 4.44 3.64
N TRP A 93 -10.18 4.00 4.27
CA TRP A 93 -9.14 3.28 3.54
C TRP A 93 -9.64 1.96 2.96
N THR A 94 -10.27 1.15 3.80
CA THR A 94 -10.77 -0.15 3.37
C THR A 94 -11.77 0.00 2.22
N GLU A 95 -12.68 0.97 2.36
CA GLU A 95 -13.66 1.22 1.31
C GLU A 95 -13.00 1.68 0.02
N PHE A 96 -12.00 2.55 0.13
CA PHE A 96 -11.25 3.00 -1.03
C PHE A 96 -10.64 1.81 -1.77
N VAL A 97 -9.96 0.94 -1.02
CA VAL A 97 -9.28 -0.21 -1.61
C VAL A 97 -10.31 -1.18 -2.22
N MET A 98 -11.41 -1.41 -1.53
CA MET A 98 -12.43 -2.35 -2.00
C MET A 98 -13.01 -1.93 -3.35
N ASN A 99 -13.03 -0.65 -3.64
CA ASN A 99 -13.54 -0.17 -4.92
C ASN A 99 -12.72 -0.65 -6.11
N PHE A 100 -11.49 -1.08 -5.86
CA PHE A 100 -10.59 -1.54 -6.91
C PHE A 100 -10.41 -3.05 -6.89
N GLU A 101 -10.98 -3.74 -5.90
CA GLU A 101 -10.82 -5.20 -5.81
C GLU A 101 -11.66 -5.89 -6.88
N PRO A 102 -11.15 -7.01 -7.41
CA PRO A 102 -11.92 -7.77 -8.39
C PRO A 102 -13.24 -8.23 -7.79
N VAL A 103 -14.28 -8.23 -8.58
CA VAL A 103 -15.57 -8.76 -8.17
C VAL A 103 -15.62 -10.22 -8.57
N PHE A 104 -15.83 -11.10 -7.59
CA PHE A 104 -15.94 -12.52 -7.85
C PHE A 104 -17.41 -12.90 -7.88
N HIS A 105 -17.81 -13.48 -8.99
CA HIS A 105 -19.18 -13.90 -9.16
C HIS A 105 -19.22 -15.41 -9.15
N ASP A 106 -18.81 -15.93 -8.09
CA ASP A 106 -18.98 -17.34 -7.91
C ASP A 106 -20.38 -17.59 -7.63
N ASP A 107 -20.69 -16.69 -7.32
CA ASP A 107 -21.98 -16.60 -7.27
C ASP A 107 -22.47 -16.27 -8.59
N VAL A 108 -21.55 -16.29 -9.14
CA VAL A 108 -22.04 -16.03 -9.83
C VAL A 108 -22.73 -16.61 -10.41
N TRP A 109 -22.87 -16.95 -10.06
CA TRP A 109 -23.70 -17.24 -10.15
C TRP A 109 -24.41 -17.00 -10.49
N GLY A 110 -23.95 -16.83 -10.51
CA GLY A 110 -24.58 -16.51 -10.73
C GLY A 110 -24.71 -16.10 -11.53
N GLU A 111 -24.45 -15.94 -11.60
CA GLU A 111 -24.67 -15.58 -12.21
C GLU A 111 -24.79 -15.91 -13.06
N VAL A 112 -24.59 -16.27 -13.08
CA VAL A 112 -24.90 -16.68 -13.50
C VAL A 112 -25.39 -17.14 -13.92
N ARG A 113 -25.51 -17.36 -13.94
CA ARG A 113 -26.04 -17.75 -13.97
C ARG A 113 -26.91 -17.74 -14.32
N LEU A 114 -26.95 -17.38 -14.45
CA LEU A 114 -27.72 -17.29 -14.53
C LEU A 114 -28.13 -17.51 -15.07
#